data_99ce96f923cdfb73d85e8633bbba9d69
#
_entry.id   99ce96f923cdfb73d85e8633bbba9d69
#
_cell.length_a   1.000
_cell.length_b   1.000
_cell.length_c   1.000
_cell.angle_alpha   90.00
_cell.angle_beta   90.00
_cell.angle_gamma   90.00
#
_symmetry.space_group_name_H-M   'P 1'
#
loop_
_entity.id
_entity.type
_entity.pdbx_description
1 polymer ?
#
loop_
_entity_poly.entity_id
_entity_poly.type
_entity_poly.pdbx_seq_one_letter_code
_entity_poly.pdbx_strand_id
1 'polypeptide(L)'
;MRSMRKLIVGTFTTLDGVMQAPGGPTEDPTGGFDEGGWVFKLWDEGIEPTLGTLFSGDYDLLLGRRTYDIFAAYWPYAEGDNKPMGEAFDQAGKHVLTRGDQPLEWQNSHRLASIAEVAALKAKDGPDLVIQGSSTIYPELLSAGLIDTLILMIFPITLGSGKRLFGDGTPVDRLTMTDHKVTAKGTLIATYQPGGTLPPYPPEGPIPGTSQREVARQAKMKAGSW
;
A
#
# COMPACT_ATOMS: atom_id res chain seq x y z
N MET A 1 8.52 -28.81 -3.51
CA MET A 1 7.22 -28.17 -3.22
C MET A 1 7.38 -26.68 -3.50
N ARG A 2 6.65 -26.13 -4.48
CA ARG A 2 6.58 -24.67 -4.60
C ARG A 2 5.80 -24.15 -3.40
N SER A 3 6.27 -23.07 -2.79
CA SER A 3 5.57 -22.44 -1.68
C SER A 3 4.33 -21.70 -2.20
N MET A 4 3.32 -21.50 -1.35
CA MET A 4 2.20 -20.61 -1.66
C MET A 4 2.74 -19.23 -2.07
N ARG A 5 2.06 -18.55 -3.00
CA ARG A 5 2.43 -17.22 -3.47
C ARG A 5 2.44 -16.23 -2.30
N LYS A 6 3.48 -15.42 -2.20
CA LYS A 6 3.50 -14.30 -1.24
C LYS A 6 2.75 -13.12 -1.83
N LEU A 7 2.15 -12.33 -0.96
CA LEU A 7 1.56 -11.06 -1.31
C LEU A 7 2.41 -9.94 -0.69
N ILE A 8 3.09 -9.21 -1.55
CA ILE A 8 4.09 -8.20 -1.18
C ILE A 8 3.57 -6.82 -1.58
N VAL A 9 3.42 -5.96 -0.62
CA VAL A 9 3.12 -4.54 -0.84
C VAL A 9 4.42 -3.78 -0.94
N GLY A 10 4.63 -3.04 -2.04
CA GLY A 10 5.73 -2.10 -2.19
C GLY A 10 5.19 -0.74 -2.63
N THR A 11 5.14 0.23 -1.74
CA THR A 11 4.47 1.49 -2.02
C THR A 11 5.24 2.71 -1.54
N PHE A 12 5.07 3.81 -2.28
CA PHE A 12 5.50 5.13 -1.87
C PHE A 12 4.46 5.75 -0.95
N THR A 13 4.90 6.41 0.10
CA THR A 13 4.03 7.16 0.99
C THR A 13 4.75 8.37 1.56
N THR A 14 3.99 9.35 1.99
CA THR A 14 4.48 10.54 2.70
C THR A 14 4.50 10.29 4.21
N LEU A 15 5.09 11.20 5.00
CA LEU A 15 5.08 11.13 6.47
C LEU A 15 3.66 11.13 7.05
N ASP A 16 2.72 11.80 6.39
CA ASP A 16 1.29 11.79 6.78
C ASP A 16 0.47 10.70 6.08
N GLY A 17 1.16 9.72 5.45
CA GLY A 17 0.58 8.49 4.93
C GLY A 17 -0.11 8.61 3.58
N VAL A 18 0.00 9.72 2.88
CA VAL A 18 -0.57 9.89 1.54
C VAL A 18 0.20 9.05 0.53
N MET A 19 -0.51 8.32 -0.34
CA MET A 19 0.04 7.51 -1.41
C MET A 19 -0.57 7.85 -2.78
N GLN A 20 -1.43 8.87 -2.88
CA GLN A 20 -2.11 9.26 -4.11
C GLN A 20 -1.13 9.86 -5.11
N ALA A 21 -1.25 9.45 -6.38
CA ALA A 21 -0.56 10.01 -7.54
C ALA A 21 0.96 10.26 -7.35
N PRO A 22 1.75 9.28 -6.90
CA PRO A 22 3.17 9.49 -6.66
C PRO A 22 3.97 9.74 -7.94
N GLY A 23 3.56 9.12 -9.07
CA GLY A 23 4.35 9.02 -10.29
C GLY A 23 4.16 10.17 -11.29
N GLY A 24 3.01 10.86 -11.27
CA GLY A 24 2.77 11.91 -12.25
C GLY A 24 1.78 12.99 -11.79
N PRO A 25 1.90 14.22 -12.30
CA PRO A 25 1.07 15.34 -11.85
C PRO A 25 -0.42 15.16 -12.18
N THR A 26 -0.74 14.33 -13.18
CA THR A 26 -2.13 14.05 -13.61
C THR A 26 -2.54 12.59 -13.37
N GLU A 27 -1.75 11.82 -12.63
CA GLU A 27 -1.96 10.39 -12.42
C GLU A 27 -3.30 10.08 -11.73
N ASP A 28 -3.63 10.78 -10.67
CA ASP A 28 -4.91 10.66 -9.99
C ASP A 28 -5.35 12.00 -9.38
N PRO A 29 -6.01 12.87 -10.13
CA PRO A 29 -6.48 14.17 -9.64
C PRO A 29 -7.81 14.09 -8.88
N THR A 30 -8.33 12.89 -8.61
CA THR A 30 -9.63 12.74 -7.96
C THR A 30 -9.63 13.29 -6.54
N GLY A 31 -10.77 13.85 -6.11
CA GLY A 31 -10.88 14.54 -4.82
C GLY A 31 -10.24 15.93 -4.79
N GLY A 32 -9.88 16.48 -5.96
CA GLY A 32 -9.21 17.78 -6.06
C GLY A 32 -7.72 17.73 -5.66
N PHE A 33 -7.11 16.54 -5.75
CA PHE A 33 -5.69 16.39 -5.42
C PHE A 33 -4.81 16.95 -6.54
N ASP A 34 -3.97 17.93 -6.22
CA ASP A 34 -3.13 18.70 -7.15
C ASP A 34 -1.61 18.52 -6.91
N GLU A 35 -1.22 17.72 -5.92
CA GLU A 35 0.19 17.47 -5.58
C GLU A 35 0.79 16.24 -6.28
N GLY A 36 0.19 15.76 -7.38
CA GLY A 36 0.69 14.61 -8.14
C GLY A 36 2.15 14.72 -8.58
N GLY A 37 2.82 13.57 -8.74
CA GLY A 37 4.23 13.47 -9.15
C GLY A 37 5.21 13.80 -8.01
N TRP A 38 4.78 13.82 -6.76
CA TRP A 38 5.59 14.22 -5.62
C TRP A 38 6.83 13.32 -5.39
N VAL A 39 6.81 12.05 -5.79
CA VAL A 39 7.98 11.17 -5.73
C VAL A 39 9.11 11.70 -6.61
N PHE A 40 8.81 12.13 -7.83
CA PHE A 40 9.84 12.64 -8.75
C PHE A 40 10.34 14.03 -8.39
N LYS A 41 9.54 14.85 -7.67
CA LYS A 41 10.02 16.11 -7.09
C LYS A 41 11.09 15.87 -6.01
N LEU A 42 11.09 14.69 -5.38
CA LEU A 42 11.99 14.28 -4.29
C LEU A 42 12.76 13.01 -4.61
N TRP A 43 12.96 12.69 -5.90
CA TRP A 43 13.57 11.43 -6.31
C TRP A 43 14.89 11.16 -5.58
N ASP A 44 15.04 9.94 -5.13
CA ASP A 44 16.15 9.48 -4.33
C ASP A 44 16.64 8.13 -4.85
N GLU A 45 17.80 8.11 -5.48
CA GLU A 45 18.40 6.91 -6.08
C GLU A 45 18.58 5.79 -5.04
N GLY A 46 18.61 6.13 -3.76
CA GLY A 46 18.68 5.17 -2.66
C GLY A 46 17.51 4.18 -2.58
N ILE A 47 16.39 4.45 -3.26
CA ILE A 47 15.23 3.55 -3.35
C ILE A 47 15.36 2.50 -4.46
N GLU A 48 16.17 2.74 -5.48
CA GLU A 48 16.27 1.89 -6.68
C GLU A 48 16.62 0.43 -6.37
N PRO A 49 17.54 0.11 -5.44
CA PRO A 49 17.81 -1.28 -5.08
C PRO A 49 16.58 -1.99 -4.49
N THR A 50 15.72 -1.27 -3.77
CA THR A 50 14.48 -1.82 -3.21
C THR A 50 13.46 -2.10 -4.31
N LEU A 51 13.30 -1.19 -5.26
CA LEU A 51 12.45 -1.41 -6.43
C LEU A 51 12.98 -2.56 -7.30
N GLY A 52 14.30 -2.61 -7.54
CA GLY A 52 14.93 -3.71 -8.25
C GLY A 52 14.70 -5.07 -7.59
N THR A 53 14.74 -5.13 -6.26
CA THR A 53 14.42 -6.35 -5.51
C THR A 53 12.93 -6.70 -5.58
N LEU A 54 12.05 -5.71 -5.45
CA LEU A 54 10.60 -5.90 -5.47
C LEU A 54 10.11 -6.50 -6.81
N PHE A 55 10.74 -6.10 -7.91
CA PHE A 55 10.42 -6.54 -9.27
C PHE A 55 11.44 -7.52 -9.84
N SER A 56 12.25 -8.17 -8.98
CA SER A 56 13.16 -9.22 -9.41
C SER A 56 12.46 -10.58 -9.50
N GLY A 57 12.88 -11.42 -10.45
CA GLY A 57 12.32 -12.76 -10.61
C GLY A 57 10.90 -12.77 -11.23
N ASP A 58 10.17 -13.86 -10.96
CA ASP A 58 8.80 -14.03 -11.45
C ASP A 58 7.80 -13.40 -10.46
N TYR A 59 6.99 -12.48 -10.92
CA TYR A 59 5.90 -11.86 -10.17
C TYR A 59 4.68 -11.61 -11.04
N ASP A 60 3.51 -11.55 -10.41
CA ASP A 60 2.29 -11.01 -10.97
C ASP A 60 1.90 -9.72 -10.22
N LEU A 61 1.14 -8.84 -10.86
CA LEU A 61 0.61 -7.64 -10.25
C LEU A 61 -0.78 -7.91 -9.67
N LEU A 62 -1.01 -7.54 -8.41
CA LEU A 62 -2.35 -7.45 -7.82
C LEU A 62 -2.72 -5.96 -7.72
N LEU A 63 -3.73 -5.55 -8.45
CA LEU A 63 -4.09 -4.13 -8.63
C LEU A 63 -5.54 -3.89 -8.24
N GLY A 64 -5.82 -2.78 -7.57
CA GLY A 64 -7.16 -2.22 -7.56
C GLY A 64 -7.50 -1.59 -8.92
N ARG A 65 -8.78 -1.48 -9.25
CA ARG A 65 -9.24 -1.01 -10.57
C ARG A 65 -8.59 0.31 -10.99
N ARG A 66 -8.53 1.30 -10.12
CA ARG A 66 -7.96 2.61 -10.46
C ARG A 66 -6.47 2.52 -10.81
N THR A 67 -5.70 1.81 -10.01
CA THR A 67 -4.26 1.61 -10.31
C THR A 67 -4.08 0.83 -11.60
N TYR A 68 -4.95 -0.16 -11.87
CA TYR A 68 -4.94 -0.84 -13.15
C TYR A 68 -5.17 0.12 -14.31
N ASP A 69 -6.16 1.00 -14.24
CA ASP A 69 -6.46 1.94 -15.32
C ASP A 69 -5.30 2.92 -15.57
N ILE A 70 -4.67 3.40 -14.49
CA ILE A 70 -3.48 4.26 -14.56
C ILE A 70 -2.32 3.51 -15.22
N PHE A 71 -2.04 2.29 -14.78
CA PHE A 71 -0.94 1.48 -15.27
C PHE A 71 -1.14 1.06 -16.73
N ALA A 72 -2.34 0.63 -17.09
CA ALA A 72 -2.69 0.24 -18.46
C ALA A 72 -2.62 1.42 -19.45
N ALA A 73 -2.81 2.65 -18.99
CA ALA A 73 -2.68 3.84 -19.81
C ALA A 73 -1.23 4.30 -20.00
N TYR A 74 -0.31 3.85 -19.19
CA TYR A 74 1.09 4.32 -19.19
C TYR A 74 2.10 3.24 -19.60
N TRP A 75 2.12 2.11 -18.88
CA TRP A 75 3.21 1.14 -18.96
C TRP A 75 3.36 0.46 -20.32
N PRO A 76 2.29 0.09 -21.05
CA PRO A 76 2.41 -0.48 -22.40
C PRO A 76 3.05 0.48 -23.43
N TYR A 77 3.06 1.76 -23.12
CA TYR A 77 3.56 2.83 -23.99
C TYR A 77 4.82 3.50 -23.43
N ALA A 78 5.39 2.94 -22.36
CA ALA A 78 6.57 3.51 -21.71
C ALA A 78 7.78 3.47 -22.64
N GLU A 79 8.51 4.59 -22.72
CA GLU A 79 9.70 4.77 -23.53
C GLU A 79 10.92 5.11 -22.64
N GLY A 80 12.11 5.19 -23.27
CA GLY A 80 13.34 5.54 -22.60
C GLY A 80 13.67 4.58 -21.46
N ASP A 81 14.07 5.13 -20.33
CA ASP A 81 14.51 4.36 -19.15
C ASP A 81 13.38 3.53 -18.49
N ASN A 82 12.12 3.89 -18.75
CA ASN A 82 10.96 3.16 -18.24
C ASN A 82 10.52 1.97 -19.11
N LYS A 83 11.03 1.89 -20.35
CA LYS A 83 10.66 0.83 -21.30
C LYS A 83 10.88 -0.59 -20.76
N PRO A 84 12.02 -0.93 -20.14
CA PRO A 84 12.23 -2.28 -19.61
C PRO A 84 11.22 -2.67 -18.54
N MET A 85 10.80 -1.73 -17.68
CA MET A 85 9.76 -1.96 -16.69
C MET A 85 8.39 -2.15 -17.33
N GLY A 86 8.06 -1.36 -18.36
CA GLY A 86 6.83 -1.52 -19.16
C GLY A 86 6.74 -2.91 -19.80
N GLU A 87 7.83 -3.37 -20.43
CA GLU A 87 7.91 -4.72 -21.03
C GLU A 87 7.75 -5.82 -19.95
N ALA A 88 8.37 -5.65 -18.77
CA ALA A 88 8.21 -6.59 -17.65
C ALA A 88 6.76 -6.64 -17.15
N PHE A 89 6.11 -5.50 -17.00
CA PHE A 89 4.69 -5.45 -16.61
C PHE A 89 3.75 -5.99 -17.67
N ASP A 90 4.08 -5.87 -18.94
CA ASP A 90 3.33 -6.49 -20.04
C ASP A 90 3.35 -8.03 -19.95
N GLN A 91 4.48 -8.61 -19.59
CA GLN A 91 4.63 -10.06 -19.43
C GLN A 91 3.96 -10.60 -18.15
N ALA A 92 4.02 -9.86 -17.06
CA ALA A 92 3.41 -10.26 -15.78
C ALA A 92 1.90 -10.46 -15.90
N GLY A 93 1.32 -11.36 -15.11
CA GLY A 93 -0.13 -11.44 -14.92
C GLY A 93 -0.64 -10.24 -14.13
N LYS A 94 -1.74 -9.62 -14.58
CA LYS A 94 -2.41 -8.53 -13.87
C LYS A 94 -3.71 -9.05 -13.26
N HIS A 95 -3.75 -9.22 -11.95
CA HIS A 95 -4.94 -9.62 -11.21
C HIS A 95 -5.63 -8.37 -10.66
N VAL A 96 -6.81 -8.07 -11.18
CA VAL A 96 -7.50 -6.80 -10.89
C VAL A 96 -8.67 -7.03 -9.95
N LEU A 97 -8.51 -6.60 -8.70
CA LEU A 97 -9.59 -6.65 -7.71
C LEU A 97 -10.58 -5.51 -7.98
N THR A 98 -11.77 -5.84 -8.44
CA THR A 98 -12.80 -4.86 -8.83
C THR A 98 -14.20 -5.45 -8.72
N ARG A 99 -15.16 -4.62 -8.29
CA ARG A 99 -16.60 -4.94 -8.29
C ARG A 99 -17.30 -4.57 -9.60
N GLY A 100 -16.62 -3.79 -10.45
CA GLY A 100 -17.15 -3.37 -11.75
C GLY A 100 -16.92 -4.43 -12.83
N ASP A 101 -17.63 -4.29 -13.94
CA ASP A 101 -17.60 -5.17 -15.11
C ASP A 101 -16.88 -4.57 -16.33
N GLN A 102 -16.36 -3.34 -16.21
CA GLN A 102 -15.64 -2.68 -17.30
C GLN A 102 -14.51 -3.55 -17.83
N PRO A 103 -14.26 -3.59 -19.12
CA PRO A 103 -13.23 -4.40 -19.74
C PRO A 103 -11.83 -4.21 -19.11
N LEU A 104 -11.02 -5.25 -19.16
CA LEU A 104 -9.60 -5.23 -18.83
C LEU A 104 -8.85 -5.44 -20.16
N GLU A 105 -8.43 -4.34 -20.78
CA GLU A 105 -7.89 -4.36 -22.15
C GLU A 105 -6.38 -4.63 -22.18
N TRP A 106 -5.68 -4.40 -21.08
CA TRP A 106 -4.26 -4.70 -20.99
C TRP A 106 -4.05 -6.23 -21.01
N GLN A 107 -3.13 -6.70 -21.85
CA GLN A 107 -2.85 -8.14 -22.01
C GLN A 107 -2.55 -8.81 -20.64
N ASN A 108 -2.78 -10.12 -20.53
CA ASN A 108 -2.58 -10.91 -19.32
C ASN A 108 -3.34 -10.40 -18.08
N SER A 109 -4.50 -9.76 -18.28
CA SER A 109 -5.33 -9.23 -17.20
C SER A 109 -6.45 -10.18 -16.82
N HIS A 110 -6.64 -10.38 -15.52
CA HIS A 110 -7.61 -11.29 -14.91
C HIS A 110 -8.41 -10.56 -13.84
N ARG A 111 -9.73 -10.66 -13.90
CA ARG A 111 -10.62 -10.07 -12.90
C ARG A 111 -10.68 -10.93 -11.65
N LEU A 112 -10.65 -10.28 -10.50
CA LEU A 112 -10.99 -10.84 -9.20
C LEU A 112 -12.17 -10.03 -8.63
N ALA A 113 -13.26 -10.68 -8.30
CA ALA A 113 -14.48 -10.01 -7.82
C ALA A 113 -14.51 -9.83 -6.30
N SER A 114 -13.65 -10.52 -5.56
CA SER A 114 -13.68 -10.52 -4.10
C SER A 114 -12.32 -10.84 -3.47
N ILE A 115 -12.18 -10.51 -2.18
CA ILE A 115 -11.03 -10.89 -1.35
C ILE A 115 -10.89 -12.43 -1.25
N ALA A 116 -11.99 -13.17 -1.26
CA ALA A 116 -11.94 -14.63 -1.27
C ALA A 116 -11.26 -15.19 -2.53
N GLU A 117 -11.46 -14.54 -3.68
CA GLU A 117 -10.76 -14.91 -4.92
C GLU A 117 -9.27 -14.55 -4.86
N VAL A 118 -8.89 -13.44 -4.21
CA VAL A 118 -7.48 -13.13 -3.93
C VAL A 118 -6.85 -14.20 -3.04
N ALA A 119 -7.53 -14.63 -1.98
CA ALA A 119 -7.08 -15.71 -1.11
C ALA A 119 -6.92 -17.02 -1.87
N ALA A 120 -7.89 -17.37 -2.73
CA ALA A 120 -7.84 -18.56 -3.57
C ALA A 120 -6.69 -18.51 -4.60
N LEU A 121 -6.43 -17.34 -5.17
CA LEU A 121 -5.28 -17.12 -6.06
C LEU A 121 -3.95 -17.29 -5.31
N LYS A 122 -3.83 -16.69 -4.12
CA LYS A 122 -2.64 -16.77 -3.28
C LYS A 122 -2.32 -18.21 -2.86
N ALA A 123 -3.34 -19.05 -2.66
CA ALA A 123 -3.18 -20.45 -2.28
C ALA A 123 -2.71 -21.35 -3.44
N LYS A 124 -2.73 -20.88 -4.68
CA LYS A 124 -2.26 -21.64 -5.85
C LYS A 124 -0.75 -21.50 -6.02
N ASP A 125 -0.14 -22.46 -6.72
CA ASP A 125 1.22 -22.32 -7.23
C ASP A 125 1.29 -21.18 -8.27
N GLY A 126 2.36 -20.41 -8.24
CA GLY A 126 2.59 -19.34 -9.20
C GLY A 126 3.58 -18.29 -8.70
N PRO A 127 3.80 -17.23 -9.48
CA PRO A 127 4.63 -16.10 -9.09
C PRO A 127 4.08 -15.37 -7.86
N ASP A 128 4.94 -14.68 -7.11
CA ASP A 128 4.50 -13.82 -6.01
C ASP A 128 3.62 -12.68 -6.52
N LEU A 129 2.72 -12.17 -5.68
CA LEU A 129 1.82 -11.07 -5.99
C LEU A 129 2.41 -9.76 -5.47
N VAL A 130 2.66 -8.81 -6.36
CA VAL A 130 3.16 -7.48 -5.99
C VAL A 130 2.04 -6.45 -6.09
N ILE A 131 1.88 -5.64 -5.05
CA ILE A 131 0.90 -4.54 -5.00
C ILE A 131 1.61 -3.20 -4.83
N GLN A 132 1.30 -2.24 -5.72
CA GLN A 132 1.69 -0.83 -5.56
C GLN A 132 0.49 0.10 -5.30
N GLY A 133 -0.71 -0.37 -5.45
CA GLY A 133 -2.00 0.34 -5.28
C GLY A 133 -3.16 -0.56 -5.72
N SER A 134 -4.36 -0.19 -5.46
CA SER A 134 -4.94 1.07 -4.95
C SER A 134 -5.03 1.07 -3.42
N SER A 135 -5.07 2.27 -2.83
CA SER A 135 -5.27 2.44 -1.36
C SER A 135 -6.54 1.75 -0.85
N THR A 136 -7.59 1.70 -1.66
CA THR A 136 -8.91 1.19 -1.28
C THR A 136 -8.97 -0.33 -1.05
N ILE A 137 -7.97 -1.11 -1.51
CA ILE A 137 -7.97 -2.56 -1.31
C ILE A 137 -7.20 -3.00 -0.07
N TYR A 138 -6.35 -2.14 0.50
CA TYR A 138 -5.52 -2.50 1.65
C TYR A 138 -6.31 -2.85 2.92
N PRO A 139 -7.37 -2.11 3.32
CA PRO A 139 -8.12 -2.45 4.52
C PRO A 139 -8.70 -3.87 4.49
N GLU A 140 -9.27 -4.28 3.35
CA GLU A 140 -9.85 -5.61 3.19
C GLU A 140 -8.75 -6.70 3.15
N LEU A 141 -7.61 -6.45 2.49
CA LEU A 141 -6.47 -7.38 2.44
C LEU A 141 -5.82 -7.56 3.81
N LEU A 142 -5.68 -6.48 4.58
CA LEU A 142 -5.18 -6.52 5.96
C LEU A 142 -6.14 -7.28 6.87
N SER A 143 -7.45 -6.96 6.80
CA SER A 143 -8.48 -7.66 7.60
C SER A 143 -8.54 -9.16 7.32
N ALA A 144 -8.23 -9.58 6.08
CA ALA A 144 -8.19 -10.98 5.69
C ALA A 144 -6.82 -11.66 5.99
N GLY A 145 -5.83 -10.93 6.52
CA GLY A 145 -4.50 -11.46 6.82
C GLY A 145 -3.74 -11.94 5.57
N LEU A 146 -3.98 -11.33 4.41
CA LEU A 146 -3.42 -11.79 3.14
C LEU A 146 -2.05 -11.20 2.81
N ILE A 147 -1.68 -10.07 3.42
CA ILE A 147 -0.39 -9.39 3.17
C ILE A 147 0.69 -10.12 3.96
N ASP A 148 1.74 -10.61 3.28
CA ASP A 148 2.90 -11.26 3.92
C ASP A 148 4.02 -10.27 4.22
N THR A 149 4.21 -9.28 3.35
CA THR A 149 5.28 -8.29 3.48
C THR A 149 4.78 -6.92 3.02
N LEU A 150 5.14 -5.91 3.80
CA LEU A 150 4.81 -4.51 3.52
C LEU A 150 6.11 -3.70 3.48
N ILE A 151 6.49 -3.24 2.30
CA ILE A 151 7.68 -2.40 2.06
C ILE A 151 7.20 -0.97 1.84
N LEU A 152 7.48 -0.10 2.78
CA LEU A 152 7.10 1.31 2.73
C LEU A 152 8.31 2.17 2.41
N MET A 153 8.22 2.94 1.34
CA MET A 153 9.19 3.98 0.99
C MET A 153 8.59 5.33 1.41
N ILE A 154 8.93 5.77 2.60
CA ILE A 154 8.33 6.95 3.26
C ILE A 154 9.19 8.17 2.94
N PHE A 155 8.67 9.05 2.12
CA PHE A 155 9.32 10.29 1.71
C PHE A 155 9.20 11.38 2.78
N PRO A 156 10.23 12.23 2.97
CA PRO A 156 10.26 13.25 4.02
C PRO A 156 9.41 14.48 3.65
N ILE A 157 8.12 14.26 3.41
CA ILE A 157 7.15 15.30 3.04
C ILE A 157 5.79 15.01 3.68
N THR A 158 5.00 16.04 3.91
CA THR A 158 3.57 15.98 4.23
C THR A 158 2.78 16.70 3.15
N LEU A 159 1.66 16.13 2.72
CA LEU A 159 0.79 16.72 1.70
C LEU A 159 -0.55 17.22 2.26
N GLY A 160 -0.90 16.81 3.49
CA GLY A 160 -2.12 17.24 4.19
C GLY A 160 -3.41 16.61 3.67
N SER A 161 -3.58 16.52 2.36
CA SER A 161 -4.74 15.92 1.69
C SER A 161 -4.30 14.75 0.79
N GLY A 162 -5.28 13.94 0.35
CA GLY A 162 -5.04 12.81 -0.54
C GLY A 162 -5.39 11.45 0.07
N LYS A 163 -5.40 10.42 -0.75
CA LYS A 163 -5.67 9.03 -0.34
C LYS A 163 -4.49 8.48 0.45
N ARG A 164 -4.79 7.94 1.63
CA ARG A 164 -3.80 7.37 2.54
C ARG A 164 -3.72 5.86 2.41
N LEU A 165 -2.53 5.33 2.67
CA LEU A 165 -2.28 3.89 2.72
C LEU A 165 -3.13 3.23 3.82
N PHE A 166 -3.10 3.78 5.02
CA PHE A 166 -3.92 3.35 6.15
C PHE A 166 -5.06 4.36 6.35
N GLY A 167 -6.08 4.25 5.48
CA GLY A 167 -7.28 5.07 5.55
C GLY A 167 -8.35 4.48 6.47
N ASP A 168 -9.55 5.04 6.37
CA ASP A 168 -10.71 4.55 7.11
C ASP A 168 -10.98 3.07 6.82
N GLY A 169 -11.33 2.32 7.87
CA GLY A 169 -11.57 0.87 7.78
C GLY A 169 -10.30 0.01 7.87
N THR A 170 -9.12 0.60 8.03
CA THR A 170 -7.90 -0.17 8.35
C THR A 170 -8.07 -0.86 9.70
N PRO A 171 -7.87 -2.19 9.79
CA PRO A 171 -8.02 -2.91 11.05
C PRO A 171 -6.94 -2.51 12.05
N VAL A 172 -7.27 -2.67 13.34
CA VAL A 172 -6.25 -2.59 14.39
C VAL A 172 -5.43 -3.88 14.36
N ASP A 173 -4.16 -3.75 13.98
CA ASP A 173 -3.23 -4.87 13.91
C ASP A 173 -1.83 -4.40 14.30
N ARG A 174 -0.98 -5.33 14.69
CA ARG A 174 0.42 -5.08 14.99
C ARG A 174 1.28 -5.53 13.80
N LEU A 175 2.20 -4.69 13.39
CA LEU A 175 3.24 -5.01 12.41
C LEU A 175 4.59 -5.14 13.12
N THR A 176 5.39 -6.09 12.69
CA THR A 176 6.78 -6.25 13.14
C THR A 176 7.70 -5.75 12.05
N MET A 177 8.53 -4.75 12.35
CA MET A 177 9.58 -4.31 11.44
C MET A 177 10.66 -5.39 11.36
N THR A 178 10.98 -5.81 10.14
CA THR A 178 11.98 -6.85 9.87
C THR A 178 13.25 -6.29 9.25
N ASP A 179 13.14 -5.13 8.57
CA ASP A 179 14.28 -4.44 7.99
C ASP A 179 14.00 -2.95 7.83
N HIS A 180 15.04 -2.12 7.80
CA HIS A 180 14.92 -0.69 7.52
C HIS A 180 16.21 -0.10 6.96
N LYS A 181 16.06 0.96 6.18
CA LYS A 181 17.13 1.76 5.62
C LYS A 181 16.70 3.22 5.52
N VAL A 182 17.59 4.13 5.82
CA VAL A 182 17.41 5.55 5.51
C VAL A 182 18.36 5.90 4.37
N THR A 183 17.83 6.51 3.34
CA THR A 183 18.59 6.94 2.16
C THR A 183 19.32 8.26 2.43
N ALA A 184 20.22 8.65 1.52
CA ALA A 184 20.98 9.90 1.65
C ALA A 184 20.09 11.16 1.62
N LYS A 185 18.93 11.11 0.97
CA LYS A 185 17.96 12.22 0.90
C LYS A 185 16.87 12.14 1.98
N GLY A 186 16.97 11.18 2.90
CA GLY A 186 16.08 11.07 4.05
C GLY A 186 14.82 10.23 3.82
N THR A 187 14.70 9.51 2.71
CA THR A 187 13.61 8.55 2.52
C THR A 187 13.83 7.35 3.45
N LEU A 188 12.84 7.05 4.28
CA LEU A 188 12.85 5.85 5.11
C LEU A 188 12.22 4.69 4.35
N ILE A 189 13.00 3.64 4.10
CA ILE A 189 12.53 2.37 3.58
C ILE A 189 12.35 1.43 4.75
N ALA A 190 11.13 0.98 5.02
CA ALA A 190 10.83 0.12 6.16
C ALA A 190 10.04 -1.10 5.71
N THR A 191 10.52 -2.29 6.08
CA THR A 191 9.88 -3.57 5.77
C THR A 191 9.21 -4.12 7.02
N TYR A 192 7.95 -4.49 6.87
CA TYR A 192 7.12 -5.04 7.93
C TYR A 192 6.51 -6.37 7.52
N GLN A 193 6.20 -7.17 8.53
CA GLN A 193 5.40 -8.39 8.44
C GLN A 193 4.29 -8.35 9.48
N PRO A 194 3.20 -9.15 9.31
CA PRO A 194 2.18 -9.30 10.32
C PRO A 194 2.80 -9.65 11.68
N GLY A 195 2.47 -8.88 12.70
CA GLY A 195 3.01 -9.02 14.06
C GLY A 195 2.00 -9.57 15.07
N GLY A 196 0.80 -9.95 14.60
CA GLY A 196 -0.29 -10.43 15.41
C GLY A 196 -1.12 -9.31 16.04
N THR A 197 -2.01 -9.66 16.95
CA THR A 197 -2.94 -8.73 17.58
C THR A 197 -2.24 -7.72 18.48
N LEU A 198 -2.85 -6.54 18.63
CA LEU A 198 -2.41 -5.56 19.62
C LEU A 198 -2.55 -6.18 21.04
N PRO A 199 -1.46 -6.19 21.84
CA PRO A 199 -1.52 -6.72 23.19
C PRO A 199 -2.46 -5.87 24.08
N PRO A 200 -3.04 -6.45 25.14
CA PRO A 200 -3.83 -5.68 26.09
C PRO A 200 -2.97 -4.62 26.78
N TYR A 201 -3.62 -3.59 27.28
CA TYR A 201 -2.93 -2.57 28.08
C TYR A 201 -2.25 -3.23 29.30
N PRO A 202 -0.96 -2.95 29.57
CA PRO A 202 -0.23 -3.60 30.67
C PRO A 202 -0.82 -3.17 32.02
N PRO A 203 -0.97 -4.12 32.98
CA PRO A 203 -1.55 -3.82 34.30
C PRO A 203 -0.79 -2.72 35.08
N GLU A 204 0.52 -2.64 34.91
CA GLU A 204 1.41 -1.64 35.51
C GLU A 204 1.53 -0.33 34.68
N GLY A 205 0.82 -0.26 33.58
CA GLY A 205 0.81 0.95 32.75
C GLY A 205 0.14 2.13 33.47
N PRO A 206 0.41 3.39 33.06
CA PRO A 206 -0.24 4.56 33.62
C PRO A 206 -1.75 4.47 33.45
N ILE A 207 -2.47 4.41 34.58
CA ILE A 207 -3.95 4.41 34.60
C ILE A 207 -4.43 5.86 34.70
N PRO A 208 -5.41 6.31 33.91
CA PRO A 208 -6.03 7.62 34.12
C PRO A 208 -6.45 7.81 35.56
N GLY A 209 -6.17 9.00 36.11
CA GLY A 209 -6.55 9.31 37.49
C GLY A 209 -8.05 9.16 37.73
N THR A 210 -8.41 8.76 38.93
CA THR A 210 -9.81 8.60 39.36
C THR A 210 -10.37 9.85 40.05
N SER A 211 -9.65 10.98 39.99
CA SER A 211 -10.12 12.24 40.56
C SER A 211 -11.47 12.67 39.96
N GLN A 212 -12.27 13.36 40.75
CA GLN A 212 -13.55 13.93 40.24
C GLN A 212 -13.36 14.79 38.99
N ARG A 213 -12.23 15.52 38.93
CA ARG A 213 -11.88 16.35 37.74
C ARG A 213 -11.65 15.49 36.51
N GLU A 214 -10.95 14.37 36.60
CA GLU A 214 -10.70 13.47 35.50
C GLU A 214 -11.97 12.76 35.02
N VAL A 215 -12.79 12.30 35.98
CA VAL A 215 -14.09 11.70 35.66
C VAL A 215 -14.99 12.71 34.92
N ALA A 216 -15.01 13.97 35.35
CA ALA A 216 -15.77 15.02 34.67
C ALA A 216 -15.20 15.32 33.27
N ARG A 217 -13.86 15.31 33.08
CA ARG A 217 -13.21 15.48 31.80
C ARG A 217 -13.58 14.39 30.82
N GLN A 218 -13.51 13.13 31.26
CA GLN A 218 -13.87 11.98 30.43
C GLN A 218 -15.35 12.01 30.02
N ALA A 219 -16.23 12.40 30.93
CA ALA A 219 -17.66 12.54 30.65
C ALA A 219 -17.91 13.61 29.57
N LYS A 220 -17.23 14.77 29.64
CA LYS A 220 -17.31 15.82 28.61
C LYS A 220 -16.81 15.34 27.26
N MET A 221 -15.66 14.64 27.21
CA MET A 221 -15.13 14.06 25.98
C MET A 221 -16.11 13.10 25.33
N LYS A 222 -16.67 12.17 26.13
CA LYS A 222 -17.64 11.18 25.66
C LYS A 222 -18.94 11.83 25.15
N ALA A 223 -19.32 12.95 25.72
CA ALA A 223 -20.50 13.73 25.30
C ALA A 223 -20.20 14.70 24.13
N GLY A 224 -18.94 14.82 23.67
CA GLY A 224 -18.56 15.79 22.64
C GLY A 224 -18.71 17.26 23.09
N SER A 225 -18.68 17.51 24.38
CA SER A 225 -18.96 18.84 24.99
C SER A 225 -17.70 19.42 25.68
N TRP A 226 -16.58 19.49 24.98
CA TRP A 226 -15.33 20.10 25.45
C TRP A 226 -15.50 21.59 25.71
#